data_b0d1e8f55ab95d00fb20a497ecf60153
#
_entry.id   b0d1e8f55ab95d00fb20a497ecf60153
#
_cell.length_a   1.000
_cell.length_b   1.000
_cell.length_c   1.000
_cell.angle_alpha   90.00
_cell.angle_beta   90.00
_cell.angle_gamma   90.00
#
_symmetry.space_group_name_H-M   'P 1'
#
loop_
_entity.id
_entity.type
_entity.pdbx_description
1 polymer ?
#
loop_
_entity_poly.entity_id
_entity_poly.type
_entity_poly.pdbx_seq_one_letter_code
_entity_poly.pdbx_strand_id
1 'polypeptide(L)'
;VPGLPVNEWVHIAIFYDNTTKGRIYYKDGVPVYKDEAASGNVSLSSGCYIGRAWDDTRWLPGDISEVRVWSVQRTAEQIATNPYEVDPASEGLVAYWKFNEGAGNVITDQTGHGNDITGSGDPTWVKVEIPKIN
;
A
#
# COMPACT_ATOMS: atom_id res chain seq x y z
N VAL A 1 7.11 -12.50 7.68
CA VAL A 1 7.30 -11.10 8.11
C VAL A 1 7.13 -11.10 9.62
N PRO A 2 8.05 -10.50 10.39
CA PRO A 2 7.84 -10.31 11.83
C PRO A 2 6.47 -9.66 12.05
N GLY A 3 5.78 -9.99 13.13
CA GLY A 3 4.47 -9.43 13.45
C GLY A 3 4.49 -7.90 13.40
N LEU A 4 3.43 -7.31 12.86
CA LEU A 4 3.28 -5.86 12.88
C LEU A 4 3.01 -5.41 14.33
N PRO A 5 3.56 -4.25 14.76
CA PRO A 5 3.25 -3.71 16.06
C PRO A 5 1.76 -3.38 16.17
N VAL A 6 1.26 -3.30 17.40
CA VAL A 6 -0.13 -2.94 17.70
C VAL A 6 -0.15 -1.49 18.19
N ASN A 7 -1.15 -0.73 17.74
CA ASN A 7 -1.33 0.68 18.10
C ASN A 7 -0.19 1.62 17.66
N GLU A 8 0.46 1.25 16.56
CA GLU A 8 1.51 2.08 15.95
C GLU A 8 1.30 2.16 14.44
N TRP A 9 1.56 3.33 13.85
CA TRP A 9 1.65 3.46 12.41
C TRP A 9 2.94 2.82 11.90
N VAL A 10 2.80 2.02 10.85
CA VAL A 10 3.92 1.33 10.20
C VAL A 10 3.81 1.54 8.70
N HIS A 11 4.89 1.95 8.06
CA HIS A 11 4.94 1.98 6.61
C HIS A 11 5.37 0.61 6.08
N ILE A 12 4.54 0.02 5.24
CA ILE A 12 4.83 -1.26 4.58
C ILE A 12 5.00 -1.01 3.08
N ALA A 13 6.09 -1.52 2.50
CA ALA A 13 6.25 -1.58 1.06
C ALA A 13 6.59 -3.00 0.63
N ILE A 14 6.04 -3.40 -0.51
CA ILE A 14 6.27 -4.72 -1.10
C ILE A 14 6.73 -4.50 -2.54
N PHE A 15 7.92 -5.02 -2.84
CA PHE A 15 8.41 -5.12 -4.20
C PHE A 15 8.23 -6.57 -4.70
N TYR A 16 7.78 -6.71 -5.92
CA TYR A 16 7.71 -7.98 -6.63
C TYR A 16 8.22 -7.82 -8.06
N ASP A 17 9.19 -8.66 -8.44
CA ASP A 17 9.71 -8.74 -9.80
C ASP A 17 9.10 -9.94 -10.52
N ASN A 18 8.27 -9.68 -11.53
CA ASN A 18 7.62 -10.74 -12.29
C ASN A 18 8.57 -11.56 -13.17
N THR A 19 9.78 -11.06 -13.44
CA THR A 19 10.80 -11.74 -14.24
C THR A 19 11.57 -12.76 -13.41
N THR A 20 12.14 -12.30 -12.30
CA THR A 20 12.94 -13.12 -11.39
C THR A 20 12.11 -13.86 -10.35
N LYS A 21 10.84 -13.49 -10.17
CA LYS A 21 9.93 -13.91 -9.08
C LYS A 21 10.43 -13.49 -7.70
N GLY A 22 11.39 -12.60 -7.66
CA GLY A 22 11.90 -12.06 -6.41
C GLY A 22 10.91 -11.13 -5.72
N ARG A 23 10.91 -11.12 -4.40
CA ARG A 23 10.12 -10.19 -3.58
C ARG A 23 10.92 -9.67 -2.41
N ILE A 24 10.67 -8.41 -2.09
CA ILE A 24 11.27 -7.75 -0.94
C ILE A 24 10.16 -7.08 -0.15
N TYR A 25 10.12 -7.30 1.14
CA TYR A 25 9.22 -6.62 2.06
C TYR A 25 10.01 -5.61 2.89
N TYR A 26 9.49 -4.42 2.95
CA TYR A 26 10.07 -3.32 3.74
C TYR A 26 9.13 -2.95 4.87
N LYS A 27 9.71 -2.67 6.02
CA LYS A 27 9.06 -2.04 7.16
C LYS A 27 9.79 -0.73 7.46
N ASP A 28 9.09 0.39 7.41
CA ASP A 28 9.65 1.73 7.65
C ASP A 28 10.93 2.01 6.82
N GLY A 29 10.92 1.60 5.54
CA GLY A 29 12.04 1.74 4.63
C GLY A 29 13.17 0.70 4.78
N VAL A 30 13.10 -0.16 5.81
CA VAL A 30 14.11 -1.20 6.06
C VAL A 30 13.64 -2.52 5.45
N PRO A 31 14.44 -3.21 4.61
CA PRO A 31 14.09 -4.54 4.12
C PRO A 31 14.11 -5.54 5.26
N VAL A 32 12.97 -6.20 5.49
CA VAL A 32 12.78 -7.19 6.58
C VAL A 32 12.64 -8.62 6.09
N TYR A 33 12.40 -8.79 4.80
CA TYR A 33 12.31 -10.10 4.16
C TYR A 33 12.71 -9.99 2.69
N LYS A 34 13.46 -10.95 2.20
CA LYS A 34 13.83 -11.09 0.80
C LYS A 34 13.68 -12.55 0.37
N ASP A 35 13.02 -12.76 -0.76
CA ASP A 35 12.91 -14.05 -1.42
C ASP A 35 13.30 -13.87 -2.87
N GLU A 36 14.35 -14.54 -3.33
CA GLU A 36 14.94 -14.34 -4.65
C GLU A 36 14.28 -15.20 -5.73
N ALA A 37 13.50 -16.20 -5.34
CA ALA A 37 12.90 -17.16 -6.28
C ALA A 37 11.56 -17.71 -5.77
N ALA A 38 10.63 -16.85 -5.43
CA ALA A 38 9.29 -17.30 -5.06
C ALA A 38 8.63 -18.08 -6.19
N SER A 39 7.94 -19.15 -5.84
CA SER A 39 7.15 -19.90 -6.82
C SER A 39 5.84 -19.18 -7.16
N GLY A 40 5.47 -19.19 -8.42
CA GLY A 40 4.21 -18.70 -8.92
C GLY A 40 4.26 -17.30 -9.56
N ASN A 41 3.24 -16.99 -10.33
CA ASN A 41 3.04 -15.67 -10.92
C ASN A 41 2.03 -14.89 -10.08
N VAL A 42 2.29 -13.62 -9.86
CA VAL A 42 1.25 -12.71 -9.39
C VAL A 42 0.36 -12.38 -10.58
N SER A 43 -0.90 -12.73 -10.48
CA SER A 43 -1.93 -12.38 -11.47
C SER A 43 -2.97 -11.48 -10.78
N LEU A 44 -3.24 -10.34 -11.39
CA LEU A 44 -4.29 -9.41 -10.94
C LEU A 44 -5.61 -9.63 -11.70
N SER A 45 -5.81 -10.83 -12.22
CA SER A 45 -6.97 -11.14 -13.08
C SER A 45 -8.33 -11.16 -12.37
N SER A 46 -8.34 -11.25 -11.04
CA SER A 46 -9.56 -11.40 -10.24
C SER A 46 -9.87 -10.26 -9.29
N GLY A 47 -9.21 -9.13 -9.47
CA GLY A 47 -9.36 -7.97 -8.60
C GLY A 47 -8.35 -7.94 -7.46
N CYS A 48 -8.22 -6.77 -6.86
CA CYS A 48 -7.34 -6.50 -5.73
C CYS A 48 -8.17 -5.88 -4.60
N TYR A 49 -7.86 -6.24 -3.38
CA TYR A 49 -8.56 -5.72 -2.20
C TYR A 49 -7.57 -5.03 -1.25
N ILE A 50 -7.97 -3.91 -0.68
CA ILE A 50 -7.23 -3.20 0.35
C ILE A 50 -7.99 -3.41 1.67
N GLY A 51 -7.27 -3.86 2.71
CA GLY A 51 -7.83 -4.06 4.05
C GLY A 51 -8.54 -5.39 4.27
N ARG A 52 -8.68 -6.24 3.27
CA ARG A 52 -9.28 -7.58 3.43
C ARG A 52 -8.64 -8.65 2.55
N ALA A 53 -8.86 -9.90 2.91
CA ALA A 53 -8.53 -11.04 2.04
C ALA A 53 -9.60 -11.24 0.95
N TRP A 54 -9.24 -11.94 -0.10
CA TRP A 54 -10.11 -12.25 -1.25
C TRP A 54 -11.36 -13.07 -0.87
N ASP A 55 -11.23 -13.90 0.15
CA ASP A 55 -12.24 -14.84 0.62
C ASP A 55 -13.20 -14.27 1.65
N ASP A 56 -13.08 -12.99 1.95
CA ASP A 56 -13.92 -12.25 2.91
C ASP A 56 -13.89 -12.79 4.34
N THR A 57 -12.88 -13.58 4.67
CA THR A 57 -12.73 -14.20 6.00
C THR A 57 -11.74 -13.49 6.91
N ARG A 58 -10.91 -12.62 6.35
CA ARG A 58 -9.84 -11.91 7.06
C ARG A 58 -9.85 -10.43 6.73
N TRP A 59 -9.90 -9.63 7.75
CA TRP A 59 -9.92 -8.18 7.67
C TRP A 59 -8.74 -7.61 8.42
N LEU A 60 -8.21 -6.48 7.95
CA LEU A 60 -7.21 -5.75 8.71
C LEU A 60 -7.89 -5.07 9.91
N PRO A 61 -7.55 -5.44 11.15
CA PRO A 61 -8.09 -4.78 12.34
C PRO A 61 -7.29 -3.51 12.65
N GLY A 62 -7.43 -2.49 11.80
CA GLY A 62 -6.64 -1.25 11.92
C GLY A 62 -7.00 -0.25 10.83
N ASP A 63 -6.33 0.88 10.87
CA ASP A 63 -6.51 1.98 9.92
C ASP A 63 -5.52 1.87 8.76
N ILE A 64 -5.92 2.37 7.59
CA ILE A 64 -5.10 2.41 6.37
C ILE A 64 -5.06 3.83 5.85
N SER A 65 -3.89 4.26 5.40
CA SER A 65 -3.67 5.53 4.74
C SER A 65 -2.53 5.44 3.73
N GLU A 66 -2.48 6.36 2.78
CA GLU A 66 -1.34 6.56 1.89
C GLU A 66 -0.98 5.32 1.05
N VAL A 67 -1.97 4.67 0.43
CA VAL A 67 -1.73 3.48 -0.41
C VAL A 67 -1.30 3.89 -1.81
N ARG A 68 -0.23 3.28 -2.31
CA ARG A 68 0.39 3.59 -3.60
C ARG A 68 0.73 2.33 -4.38
N VAL A 69 0.55 2.38 -5.68
CA VAL A 69 0.98 1.33 -6.61
C VAL A 69 1.98 1.92 -7.60
N TRP A 70 3.11 1.25 -7.76
CA TRP A 70 4.19 1.67 -8.64
C TRP A 70 4.45 0.62 -9.71
N SER A 71 4.69 1.04 -10.93
CA SER A 71 5.18 0.18 -12.02
C SER A 71 6.70 0.07 -12.08
N VAL A 72 7.39 0.82 -11.24
CA VAL A 72 8.86 0.85 -11.12
C VAL A 72 9.29 0.46 -9.71
N GLN A 73 10.43 -0.19 -9.59
CA GLN A 73 11.03 -0.47 -8.29
C GLN A 73 11.44 0.83 -7.60
N ARG A 74 11.01 1.00 -6.35
CA ARG A 74 11.50 2.06 -5.47
C ARG A 74 12.72 1.58 -4.70
N THR A 75 13.73 2.44 -4.57
CA THR A 75 14.88 2.14 -3.71
C THR A 75 14.47 2.19 -2.23
N ALA A 76 15.25 1.52 -1.36
CA ALA A 76 15.01 1.59 0.09
C ALA A 76 15.03 3.04 0.61
N GLU A 77 15.93 3.88 0.08
CA GLU A 77 15.99 5.29 0.40
C GLU A 77 14.71 6.05 -0.01
N GLN A 78 14.21 5.83 -1.22
CA GLN A 78 12.97 6.44 -1.70
C GLN A 78 11.76 5.98 -0.88
N ILE A 79 11.74 4.73 -0.43
CA ILE A 79 10.69 4.20 0.43
C ILE A 79 10.75 4.85 1.82
N ALA A 80 11.96 5.01 2.37
CA ALA A 80 12.16 5.59 3.71
C ALA A 80 11.92 7.10 3.75
N THR A 81 12.26 7.82 2.66
CA THR A 81 12.24 9.29 2.66
C THR A 81 10.82 9.87 2.56
N ASN A 82 9.92 9.20 1.84
CA ASN A 82 8.56 9.71 1.59
C ASN A 82 7.47 8.70 1.98
N PRO A 83 7.38 8.26 3.25
CA PRO A 83 6.36 7.31 3.65
C PRO A 83 4.95 7.93 3.72
N TYR A 84 4.84 9.26 3.81
CA TYR A 84 3.57 9.95 4.10
C TYR A 84 2.99 10.71 2.91
N GLU A 85 3.80 11.11 1.96
CA GLU A 85 3.31 11.85 0.80
C GLU A 85 4.28 11.71 -0.38
N VAL A 86 3.73 11.60 -1.59
CA VAL A 86 4.48 11.67 -2.85
C VAL A 86 3.77 12.63 -3.81
N ASP A 87 4.53 13.17 -4.76
CA ASP A 87 3.93 13.92 -5.85
C ASP A 87 3.06 12.98 -6.71
N PRO A 88 1.75 13.24 -6.88
CA PRO A 88 0.88 12.44 -7.73
C PRO A 88 1.35 12.31 -9.18
N ALA A 89 2.17 13.24 -9.67
CA ALA A 89 2.76 13.21 -11.00
C ALA A 89 4.09 12.43 -11.07
N SER A 90 4.50 11.75 -10.00
CA SER A 90 5.75 10.98 -9.97
C SER A 90 5.81 9.93 -11.06
N GLU A 91 6.93 9.83 -11.76
CA GLU A 91 7.15 8.83 -12.80
C GLU A 91 7.02 7.40 -12.23
N GLY A 92 6.24 6.57 -12.92
CA GLY A 92 5.98 5.19 -12.53
C GLY A 92 4.92 5.02 -11.43
N LEU A 93 4.34 6.10 -10.90
CA LEU A 93 3.21 6.00 -9.98
C LEU A 93 1.93 5.68 -10.77
N VAL A 94 1.36 4.50 -10.52
CA VAL A 94 0.17 3.99 -11.24
C VAL A 94 -1.11 4.42 -10.56
N ALA A 95 -1.16 4.37 -9.24
CA ALA A 95 -2.30 4.79 -8.44
C ALA A 95 -1.85 5.27 -7.07
N TYR A 96 -2.61 6.21 -6.50
CA TYR A 96 -2.35 6.79 -5.20
C TYR A 96 -3.64 7.16 -4.48
N TRP A 97 -3.93 6.50 -3.36
CA TRP A 97 -5.10 6.77 -2.54
C TRP A 97 -4.67 7.26 -1.15
N LYS A 98 -5.03 8.49 -0.84
CA LYS A 98 -4.67 9.13 0.45
C LYS A 98 -5.53 8.64 1.61
N PHE A 99 -6.77 8.26 1.34
CA PHE A 99 -7.77 7.93 2.37
C PHE A 99 -8.05 9.11 3.30
N ASN A 100 -8.19 10.31 2.75
CA ASN A 100 -8.41 11.54 3.50
C ASN A 100 -9.73 12.25 3.14
N GLU A 101 -10.66 11.58 2.47
CA GLU A 101 -11.95 12.12 2.06
C GLU A 101 -12.85 12.48 3.24
N GLY A 102 -12.76 11.75 4.34
CA GLY A 102 -13.47 12.02 5.58
C GLY A 102 -14.98 11.72 5.56
N ALA A 103 -15.52 11.32 4.42
CA ALA A 103 -16.93 10.93 4.26
C ALA A 103 -17.13 10.14 2.96
N GLY A 104 -18.23 9.38 2.90
CA GLY A 104 -18.58 8.57 1.73
C GLY A 104 -17.74 7.29 1.63
N ASN A 105 -17.87 6.60 0.50
CA ASN A 105 -17.20 5.31 0.25
C ASN A 105 -16.39 5.27 -1.05
N VAL A 106 -16.22 6.41 -1.73
CA VAL A 106 -15.34 6.53 -2.90
C VAL A 106 -14.02 7.14 -2.45
N ILE A 107 -12.93 6.46 -2.77
CA ILE A 107 -11.56 6.92 -2.50
C ILE A 107 -10.92 7.27 -3.83
N THR A 108 -10.50 8.52 -3.95
CA THR A 108 -10.02 9.10 -5.21
C THR A 108 -8.56 8.76 -5.49
N ASP A 109 -8.28 8.32 -6.71
CA ASP A 109 -6.93 8.18 -7.22
C ASP A 109 -6.33 9.56 -7.49
N GLN A 110 -5.36 9.97 -6.69
CA GLN A 110 -4.71 11.28 -6.77
C GLN A 110 -3.86 11.46 -8.04
N THR A 111 -3.52 10.37 -8.75
CA THR A 111 -2.74 10.45 -9.99
C THR A 111 -3.56 10.96 -11.19
N GLY A 112 -4.88 10.89 -11.11
CA GLY A 112 -5.76 11.20 -12.22
C GLY A 112 -5.83 10.11 -13.31
N HIS A 113 -5.27 8.93 -13.08
CA HIS A 113 -5.33 7.81 -14.03
C HIS A 113 -6.67 7.06 -14.01
N GLY A 114 -7.61 7.47 -13.14
CA GLY A 114 -8.96 6.90 -13.10
C GLY A 114 -9.08 5.59 -12.32
N ASN A 115 -8.17 5.34 -11.37
CA ASN A 115 -8.20 4.16 -10.51
C ASN A 115 -8.95 4.43 -9.19
N ASP A 116 -10.02 5.21 -9.22
CA ASP A 116 -10.86 5.42 -8.05
C ASP A 116 -11.40 4.08 -7.55
N ILE A 117 -11.44 3.91 -6.24
CA ILE A 117 -11.94 2.69 -5.62
C ILE A 117 -13.20 2.99 -4.80
N THR A 118 -14.07 2.00 -4.70
CA THR A 118 -15.28 2.10 -3.89
C THR A 118 -15.18 1.12 -2.73
N GLY A 119 -15.34 1.63 -1.53
CA GLY A 119 -15.37 0.82 -0.32
C GLY A 119 -16.53 -0.18 -0.34
N SER A 120 -16.29 -1.40 0.09
CA SER A 120 -17.33 -2.41 0.31
C SER A 120 -17.95 -2.17 1.69
N GLY A 121 -19.16 -1.70 1.74
CA GLY A 121 -19.82 -1.25 2.96
C GLY A 121 -19.58 0.24 3.26
N ASP A 122 -19.87 0.65 4.47
CA ASP A 122 -19.70 2.02 4.93
C ASP A 122 -18.37 2.13 5.70
N PRO A 123 -17.29 2.66 5.10
CA PRO A 123 -16.04 2.83 5.80
C PRO A 123 -16.19 3.81 6.95
N THR A 124 -15.57 3.50 8.07
CA THR A 124 -15.46 4.44 9.19
C THR A 124 -14.27 5.35 8.99
N TRP A 125 -14.50 6.65 8.93
CA TRP A 125 -13.45 7.65 8.80
C TRP A 125 -12.98 8.09 10.19
N VAL A 126 -11.66 7.95 10.41
CA VAL A 126 -11.03 8.33 11.67
C VAL A 126 -9.98 9.40 11.37
N LYS A 127 -10.09 10.54 12.03
CA LYS A 127 -9.07 11.59 11.93
C LYS A 127 -7.90 11.21 12.81
N VAL A 128 -6.76 10.93 12.18
CA VAL A 128 -5.52 10.60 12.88
C VAL A 128 -4.39 11.52 12.39
N GLU A 129 -3.44 11.79 13.27
CA GLU A 129 -2.17 12.38 12.88
C GLU A 129 -1.16 11.27 12.69
N ILE A 130 -0.74 11.07 11.43
CA ILE A 130 0.31 10.12 11.11
C ILE A 130 1.64 10.74 11.55
N PRO A 131 2.43 10.08 12.40
CA PRO A 131 3.72 10.61 12.85
C PRO A 131 4.64 10.83 11.64
N LYS A 132 5.15 12.04 11.50
CA LYS A 132 6.19 12.30 10.49
C LYS A 132 7.50 11.70 10.99
N ILE A 133 8.10 10.84 10.19
CA ILE A 133 9.49 10.41 10.43
C ILE A 133 10.37 11.61 10.08
N ASN A 134 11.07 12.10 11.07
CA ASN A 134 12.06 13.18 10.88
C ASN A 134 13.35 12.61 10.28
#